data_b7935a427108c28e482c187d32d0c2f9
#
_entry.id   b7935a427108c28e482c187d32d0c2f9
#
_cell.length_a   1.000
_cell.length_b   1.000
_cell.length_c   1.000
_cell.angle_alpha   90.00
_cell.angle_beta   90.00
_cell.angle_gamma   90.00
#
_symmetry.space_group_name_H-M   'P 1'
#
loop_
_entity.id
_entity.type
_entity.pdbx_description
1 polymer ?
#
loop_
_entity_poly.entity_id
_entity_poly.type
_entity_poly.pdbx_seq_one_letter_code
_entity_poly.pdbx_strand_id
1 'polypeptide(L)'
;MAQMDPATAADLADVAAVFDQYRQHYGEPVVAGQALAWLTQHTRSGMLTIFTARAGGNLVGIATAMAGPASLRLGCFWQLRDLYVVPSARRCGAGRALVGAVRAAASTAGAIRLSVQTEPGNTAALALYRASGFLPVEDLRVLALDLPPADK
;
A
#
# COMPACT_ATOMS: atom_id res chain seq x y z
N MET A 1 -16.52 13.61 2.41
CA MET A 1 -15.80 12.45 2.98
C MET A 1 -15.27 11.61 1.84
N ALA A 2 -14.02 11.21 1.88
CA ALA A 2 -13.46 10.31 0.88
C ALA A 2 -14.04 8.91 1.12
N GLN A 3 -14.61 8.30 0.09
CA GLN A 3 -15.08 6.93 0.12
C GLN A 3 -13.88 5.98 -0.01
N MET A 4 -13.83 4.97 0.83
CA MET A 4 -12.73 4.02 0.95
C MET A 4 -13.28 2.62 0.77
N ASP A 5 -12.99 2.03 -0.38
CA ASP A 5 -13.38 0.66 -0.68
C ASP A 5 -12.18 -0.13 -1.21
N PRO A 6 -12.13 -1.45 -1.04
CA PRO A 6 -11.22 -2.28 -1.78
C PRO A 6 -11.42 -2.04 -3.28
N ALA A 7 -10.31 -1.92 -4.02
CA ALA A 7 -10.38 -1.71 -5.46
C ALA A 7 -11.04 -2.91 -6.15
N THR A 8 -11.96 -2.62 -7.06
CA THR A 8 -12.57 -3.62 -7.95
C THR A 8 -11.76 -3.75 -9.23
N ALA A 9 -12.05 -4.77 -10.03
CA ALA A 9 -11.43 -4.92 -11.36
C ALA A 9 -11.69 -3.70 -12.28
N ALA A 10 -12.81 -3.00 -12.11
CA ALA A 10 -13.15 -1.79 -12.85
C ALA A 10 -12.27 -0.59 -12.48
N ASP A 11 -11.71 -0.57 -11.26
CA ASP A 11 -10.88 0.53 -10.78
C ASP A 11 -9.42 0.41 -11.24
N LEU A 12 -8.97 -0.75 -11.72
CA LEU A 12 -7.55 -1.03 -11.95
C LEU A 12 -6.88 -0.09 -12.96
N ALA A 13 -7.61 0.40 -13.96
CA ALA A 13 -7.07 1.37 -14.92
C ALA A 13 -6.74 2.71 -14.24
N ASP A 14 -7.67 3.23 -13.42
CA ASP A 14 -7.47 4.47 -12.65
C ASP A 14 -6.37 4.27 -11.59
N VAL A 15 -6.38 3.12 -10.93
CA VAL A 15 -5.34 2.74 -9.96
C VAL A 15 -3.97 2.71 -10.60
N ALA A 16 -3.83 2.14 -11.80
CA ALA A 16 -2.56 2.06 -12.54
C ALA A 16 -2.01 3.46 -12.84
N ALA A 17 -2.87 4.40 -13.22
CA ALA A 17 -2.47 5.78 -13.48
C ALA A 17 -1.91 6.48 -12.21
N VAL A 18 -2.55 6.29 -11.07
CA VAL A 18 -2.06 6.82 -9.78
C VAL A 18 -0.82 6.06 -9.30
N PHE A 19 -0.75 4.76 -9.54
CA PHE A 19 0.39 3.93 -9.19
C PHE A 19 1.63 4.29 -10.03
N ASP A 20 1.47 4.67 -11.30
CA ASP A 20 2.56 5.20 -12.11
C ASP A 20 3.07 6.55 -11.59
N GLN A 21 2.20 7.44 -11.09
CA GLN A 21 2.65 8.66 -10.41
C GLN A 21 3.45 8.36 -9.14
N TYR A 22 3.03 7.36 -8.37
CA TYR A 22 3.77 6.89 -7.20
C TYR A 22 5.15 6.36 -7.58
N ARG A 23 5.26 5.52 -8.62
CA ARG A 23 6.53 4.99 -9.13
C ARG A 23 7.45 6.10 -9.60
N GLN A 24 6.93 7.08 -10.36
CA GLN A 24 7.68 8.25 -10.80
C GLN A 24 8.22 9.07 -9.63
N HIS A 25 7.46 9.18 -8.54
CA HIS A 25 7.92 9.87 -7.33
C HIS A 25 9.19 9.24 -6.74
N TYR A 26 9.40 7.94 -6.94
CA TYR A 26 10.60 7.21 -6.55
C TYR A 26 11.61 7.03 -7.69
N GLY A 27 11.44 7.74 -8.80
CA GLY A 27 12.38 7.73 -9.92
C GLY A 27 12.24 6.57 -10.91
N GLU A 28 11.17 5.75 -10.76
CA GLU A 28 10.90 4.65 -11.67
C GLU A 28 10.28 5.11 -12.99
N PRO A 29 10.73 4.59 -14.13
CA PRO A 29 10.17 4.96 -15.43
C PRO A 29 8.74 4.43 -15.60
N VAL A 30 7.90 5.18 -16.32
CA VAL A 30 6.59 4.71 -16.77
C VAL A 30 6.74 3.95 -18.08
N VAL A 31 6.23 2.74 -18.11
CA VAL A 31 6.08 1.92 -19.31
C VAL A 31 4.59 1.65 -19.53
N ALA A 32 4.06 2.05 -20.67
CA ALA A 32 2.65 1.96 -20.97
C ALA A 32 2.10 0.53 -20.74
N GLY A 33 1.01 0.43 -19.96
CA GLY A 33 0.33 -0.84 -19.65
C GLY A 33 1.04 -1.75 -18.64
N GLN A 34 2.29 -1.50 -18.29
CA GLN A 34 3.06 -2.38 -17.40
C GLN A 34 2.49 -2.38 -15.98
N ALA A 35 2.18 -1.21 -15.42
CA ALA A 35 1.59 -1.10 -14.09
C ALA A 35 0.22 -1.79 -14.04
N LEU A 36 -0.64 -1.59 -15.04
CA LEU A 36 -1.95 -2.23 -15.10
C LEU A 36 -1.83 -3.76 -15.17
N ALA A 37 -0.94 -4.29 -16.00
CA ALA A 37 -0.72 -5.72 -16.11
C ALA A 37 -0.22 -6.32 -14.79
N TRP A 38 0.74 -5.67 -14.15
CA TRP A 38 1.31 -6.09 -12.87
C TRP A 38 0.26 -6.07 -11.74
N LEU A 39 -0.48 -4.97 -11.61
CA LEU A 39 -1.55 -4.84 -10.61
C LEU A 39 -2.64 -5.89 -10.82
N THR A 40 -3.05 -6.12 -12.09
CA THR A 40 -4.06 -7.13 -12.43
C THR A 40 -3.60 -8.53 -12.02
N GLN A 41 -2.36 -8.88 -12.32
CA GLN A 41 -1.79 -10.19 -11.97
C GLN A 41 -1.79 -10.40 -10.45
N HIS A 42 -1.29 -9.43 -9.68
CA HIS A 42 -1.08 -9.58 -8.23
C HIS A 42 -2.38 -9.49 -7.43
N THR A 43 -3.36 -8.74 -7.89
CA THR A 43 -4.70 -8.74 -7.28
C THR A 43 -5.45 -10.03 -7.56
N ARG A 44 -5.39 -10.55 -8.80
CA ARG A 44 -6.03 -11.83 -9.15
C ARG A 44 -5.45 -13.03 -8.41
N SER A 45 -4.14 -13.02 -8.16
CA SER A 45 -3.48 -14.08 -7.39
C SER A 45 -3.74 -13.99 -5.88
N GLY A 46 -4.38 -12.93 -5.40
CA GLY A 46 -4.57 -12.67 -3.97
C GLY A 46 -3.30 -12.23 -3.23
N MET A 47 -2.20 -11.99 -3.95
CA MET A 47 -0.95 -11.52 -3.34
C MET A 47 -1.02 -10.07 -2.89
N LEU A 48 -1.88 -9.27 -3.52
CA LEU A 48 -2.01 -7.85 -3.25
C LEU A 48 -3.47 -7.45 -3.11
N THR A 49 -3.77 -6.73 -2.05
CA THR A 49 -5.07 -6.05 -1.87
C THR A 49 -4.83 -4.55 -2.04
N ILE A 50 -5.66 -3.91 -2.85
CA ILE A 50 -5.56 -2.48 -3.15
C ILE A 50 -6.75 -1.77 -2.51
N PHE A 51 -6.47 -0.65 -1.85
CA PHE A 51 -7.45 0.28 -1.28
C PHE A 51 -7.37 1.60 -2.02
N THR A 52 -8.52 2.19 -2.28
CA THR A 52 -8.63 3.45 -3.04
C THR A 52 -9.23 4.55 -2.19
N ALA A 53 -8.77 5.77 -2.40
CA ALA A 53 -9.38 6.98 -1.87
C ALA A 53 -9.90 7.83 -3.02
N ARG A 54 -11.19 8.18 -2.99
CA ARG A 54 -11.83 9.04 -4.01
C ARG A 54 -12.33 10.33 -3.38
N ALA A 55 -12.19 11.43 -4.11
CA ALA A 55 -12.74 12.72 -3.76
C ALA A 55 -13.44 13.31 -4.99
N GLY A 56 -14.71 13.66 -4.87
CA GLY A 56 -15.49 14.14 -6.01
C GLY A 56 -15.55 13.15 -7.19
N GLY A 57 -15.55 11.84 -6.90
CA GLY A 57 -15.52 10.77 -7.92
C GLY A 57 -14.13 10.45 -8.46
N ASN A 58 -13.14 11.32 -8.29
CA ASN A 58 -11.78 11.11 -8.79
C ASN A 58 -10.96 10.27 -7.81
N LEU A 59 -10.13 9.37 -8.32
CA LEU A 59 -9.15 8.63 -7.54
C LEU A 59 -8.02 9.59 -7.11
N VAL A 60 -7.85 9.77 -5.81
CA VAL A 60 -6.87 10.72 -5.25
C VAL A 60 -5.79 10.04 -4.41
N GLY A 61 -5.93 8.75 -4.15
CA GLY A 61 -4.92 8.01 -3.40
C GLY A 61 -5.14 6.51 -3.44
N ILE A 62 -4.09 5.79 -3.18
CA ILE A 62 -4.05 4.32 -3.13
C ILE A 62 -3.23 3.84 -1.94
N ALA A 63 -3.59 2.70 -1.42
CA ALA A 63 -2.74 1.89 -0.56
C ALA A 63 -2.76 0.45 -1.03
N THR A 64 -1.63 -0.23 -0.93
CA THR A 64 -1.55 -1.66 -1.18
C THR A 64 -1.12 -2.41 0.06
N ALA A 65 -1.64 -3.60 0.26
CA ALA A 65 -1.31 -4.45 1.37
C ALA A 65 -1.20 -5.91 0.94
N MET A 66 -0.40 -6.67 1.66
CA MET A 66 -0.28 -8.10 1.50
C MET A 66 -0.49 -8.82 2.83
N ALA A 67 -1.00 -10.05 2.76
CA ALA A 67 -1.12 -10.93 3.91
C ALA A 67 -0.13 -12.09 3.79
N GLY A 68 0.35 -12.57 4.93
CA GLY A 68 1.26 -13.71 5.00
C GLY A 68 1.09 -14.51 6.28
N PRO A 69 1.62 -15.74 6.32
CA PRO A 69 1.56 -16.58 7.52
C PRO A 69 2.51 -16.04 8.62
N ALA A 70 1.98 -15.89 9.81
CA ALA A 70 2.74 -15.64 11.04
C ALA A 70 3.00 -16.98 11.73
N SER A 71 3.95 -17.75 11.21
CA SER A 71 4.14 -19.17 11.53
C SER A 71 4.36 -19.46 13.02
N LEU A 72 5.20 -18.67 13.70
CA LEU A 72 5.47 -18.83 15.13
C LEU A 72 4.23 -18.68 16.02
N ARG A 73 3.23 -17.94 15.57
CA ARG A 73 1.98 -17.69 16.28
C ARG A 73 0.79 -18.43 15.70
N LEU A 74 0.99 -19.23 14.67
CA LEU A 74 -0.07 -19.97 13.93
C LEU A 74 -1.22 -19.05 13.49
N GLY A 75 -0.87 -17.85 13.01
CA GLY A 75 -1.81 -16.83 12.58
C GLY A 75 -1.44 -16.22 11.23
N CYS A 76 -1.95 -15.03 10.97
CA CYS A 76 -1.54 -14.25 9.81
C CYS A 76 -1.07 -12.85 10.21
N PHE A 77 -0.20 -12.27 9.39
CA PHE A 77 0.16 -10.85 9.47
C PHE A 77 -0.25 -10.14 8.20
N TRP A 78 -0.43 -8.84 8.30
CA TRP A 78 -0.58 -7.95 7.16
C TRP A 78 0.56 -6.96 7.09
N GLN A 79 0.91 -6.56 5.88
CA GLN A 79 1.90 -5.52 5.64
C GLN A 79 1.32 -4.49 4.68
N LEU A 80 1.26 -3.24 5.11
CA LEU A 80 1.03 -2.09 4.24
C LEU A 80 2.30 -1.90 3.39
N ARG A 81 2.17 -2.04 2.06
CA ARG A 81 3.32 -2.00 1.14
C ARG A 81 3.54 -0.63 0.56
N ASP A 82 2.49 -0.07 0.00
CA ASP A 82 2.54 1.21 -0.69
C ASP A 82 1.43 2.12 -0.16
N LEU A 83 1.72 3.41 -0.10
CA LEU A 83 0.76 4.45 0.26
C LEU A 83 1.10 5.70 -0.53
N TYR A 84 0.19 6.13 -1.36
CA TYR A 84 0.35 7.34 -2.16
C TYR A 84 -0.94 8.15 -2.22
N VAL A 85 -0.80 9.45 -2.06
CA VAL A 85 -1.87 10.44 -2.28
C VAL A 85 -1.35 11.48 -3.26
N VAL A 86 -2.11 11.74 -4.31
CA VAL A 86 -1.74 12.75 -5.31
C VAL A 86 -1.47 14.10 -4.64
N PRO A 87 -0.48 14.89 -5.09
CA PRO A 87 -0.07 16.11 -4.40
C PRO A 87 -1.22 17.07 -4.10
N SER A 88 -2.16 17.25 -5.03
CA SER A 88 -3.32 18.14 -4.89
C SER A 88 -4.32 17.71 -3.81
N ALA A 89 -4.31 16.46 -3.37
CA ALA A 89 -5.23 15.91 -2.35
C ALA A 89 -4.53 15.60 -1.02
N ARG A 90 -3.27 16.00 -0.87
CA ARG A 90 -2.54 15.80 0.39
C ARG A 90 -3.08 16.74 1.48
N ARG A 91 -2.86 16.35 2.74
CA ARG A 91 -3.27 17.09 3.95
C ARG A 91 -4.78 17.20 4.14
N CYS A 92 -5.57 16.50 3.34
CA CYS A 92 -7.03 16.41 3.44
C CYS A 92 -7.54 15.12 4.11
N GLY A 93 -6.66 14.38 4.78
CA GLY A 93 -7.03 13.17 5.53
C GLY A 93 -7.06 11.87 4.70
N ALA A 94 -6.84 11.91 3.37
CA ALA A 94 -6.91 10.73 2.50
C ALA A 94 -5.91 9.63 2.91
N GLY A 95 -4.67 9.99 3.25
CA GLY A 95 -3.67 9.03 3.72
C GLY A 95 -4.07 8.33 5.03
N ARG A 96 -4.60 9.09 6.00
CA ARG A 96 -5.09 8.55 7.27
C ARG A 96 -6.24 7.57 7.04
N ALA A 97 -7.14 7.92 6.15
CA ALA A 97 -8.29 7.11 5.85
C ALA A 97 -7.89 5.80 5.12
N LEU A 98 -6.93 5.84 4.18
CA LEU A 98 -6.35 4.65 3.56
C LEU A 98 -5.70 3.72 4.59
N VAL A 99 -4.87 4.25 5.49
CA VAL A 99 -4.27 3.45 6.58
C VAL A 99 -5.35 2.85 7.47
N GLY A 100 -6.40 3.60 7.77
CA GLY A 100 -7.57 3.13 8.53
C GLY A 100 -8.29 1.97 7.84
N ALA A 101 -8.48 2.04 6.52
CA ALA A 101 -9.11 0.99 5.72
C ALA A 101 -8.27 -0.31 5.72
N VAL A 102 -6.95 -0.19 5.52
CA VAL A 102 -6.04 -1.34 5.60
C VAL A 102 -6.09 -1.98 6.99
N ARG A 103 -6.05 -1.16 8.06
CA ARG A 103 -6.14 -1.64 9.44
C ARG A 103 -7.46 -2.38 9.71
N ALA A 104 -8.58 -1.83 9.25
CA ALA A 104 -9.88 -2.44 9.42
C ALA A 104 -9.96 -3.79 8.70
N ALA A 105 -9.49 -3.87 7.45
CA ALA A 105 -9.45 -5.11 6.68
C ALA A 105 -8.55 -6.16 7.33
N ALA A 106 -7.35 -5.77 7.79
CA ALA A 106 -6.43 -6.66 8.50
C ALA A 106 -7.07 -7.20 9.80
N SER A 107 -7.74 -6.34 10.56
CA SER A 107 -8.46 -6.74 11.78
C SER A 107 -9.59 -7.71 11.47
N THR A 108 -10.40 -7.43 10.46
CA THR A 108 -11.50 -8.32 10.02
C THR A 108 -10.99 -9.69 9.56
N ALA A 109 -9.81 -9.71 8.92
CA ALA A 109 -9.14 -10.95 8.52
C ALA A 109 -8.46 -11.70 9.68
N GLY A 110 -8.56 -11.21 10.91
CA GLY A 110 -7.93 -11.82 12.08
C GLY A 110 -6.41 -11.72 12.11
N ALA A 111 -5.85 -10.71 11.44
CA ALA A 111 -4.41 -10.50 11.46
C ALA A 111 -3.92 -10.15 12.87
N ILE A 112 -2.86 -10.82 13.31
CA ILE A 112 -2.24 -10.60 14.63
C ILE A 112 -1.29 -9.40 14.64
N ARG A 113 -0.92 -8.90 13.45
CA ARG A 113 -0.04 -7.73 13.26
C ARG A 113 -0.29 -7.09 11.90
N LEU A 114 -0.29 -5.76 11.88
CA LEU A 114 -0.12 -4.95 10.68
C LEU A 114 1.21 -4.21 10.79
N SER A 115 2.09 -4.35 9.82
CA SER A 115 3.38 -3.68 9.75
C SER A 115 3.46 -2.75 8.54
N VAL A 116 4.41 -1.81 8.59
CA VAL A 116 4.77 -0.93 7.48
C VAL A 116 6.27 -0.66 7.53
N GLN A 117 6.89 -0.51 6.37
CA GLN A 117 8.28 -0.08 6.24
C GLN A 117 8.31 1.26 5.51
N THR A 118 9.14 2.17 5.98
CA THR A 118 9.35 3.47 5.35
C THR A 118 10.77 3.94 5.59
N GLU A 119 11.24 4.84 4.75
CA GLU A 119 12.57 5.44 4.90
C GLU A 119 12.63 6.34 6.13
N PRO A 120 13.77 6.37 6.85
CA PRO A 120 13.94 7.23 8.03
C PRO A 120 13.74 8.71 7.73
N GLY A 121 14.03 9.15 6.50
CA GLY A 121 13.86 10.53 6.05
C GLY A 121 12.43 10.90 5.66
N ASN A 122 11.53 9.92 5.53
CA ASN A 122 10.13 10.18 5.17
C ASN A 122 9.32 10.63 6.39
N THR A 123 9.58 11.85 6.85
CA THR A 123 9.00 12.42 8.07
C THR A 123 7.48 12.50 8.01
N ALA A 124 6.90 12.78 6.85
CA ALA A 124 5.45 12.86 6.65
C ALA A 124 4.78 11.49 6.85
N ALA A 125 5.35 10.43 6.26
CA ALA A 125 4.85 9.06 6.44
C ALA A 125 5.02 8.60 7.89
N LEU A 126 6.18 8.85 8.50
CA LEU A 126 6.42 8.51 9.90
C LEU A 126 5.43 9.18 10.84
N ALA A 127 5.12 10.47 10.63
CA ALA A 127 4.12 11.19 11.42
C ALA A 127 2.71 10.58 11.24
N LEU A 128 2.34 10.24 10.00
CA LEU A 128 1.07 9.58 9.70
C LEU A 128 0.95 8.22 10.39
N TYR A 129 1.98 7.38 10.29
CA TYR A 129 1.95 6.04 10.88
C TYR A 129 1.90 6.10 12.41
N ARG A 130 2.69 6.96 13.04
CA ARG A 130 2.63 7.19 14.49
C ARG A 130 1.23 7.65 14.93
N ALA A 131 0.66 8.63 14.22
CA ALA A 131 -0.71 9.10 14.49
C ALA A 131 -1.79 8.04 14.26
N SER A 132 -1.47 6.99 13.48
CA SER A 132 -2.33 5.83 13.23
C SER A 132 -2.09 4.66 14.22
N GLY A 133 -1.18 4.82 15.18
CA GLY A 133 -0.91 3.85 16.23
C GLY A 133 0.22 2.87 15.93
N PHE A 134 0.99 3.07 14.86
CA PHE A 134 2.19 2.26 14.62
C PHE A 134 3.31 2.68 15.57
N LEU A 135 4.02 1.69 16.11
CA LEU A 135 5.17 1.88 16.96
C LEU A 135 6.43 1.34 16.28
N PRO A 136 7.60 1.95 16.51
CA PRO A 136 8.86 1.41 16.03
C PRO A 136 9.10 -0.01 16.56
N VAL A 137 9.72 -0.85 15.73
CA VAL A 137 10.21 -2.17 16.13
C VAL A 137 11.72 -2.06 16.28
N GLU A 138 12.20 -1.90 17.50
CA GLU A 138 13.60 -1.58 17.76
C GLU A 138 14.51 -2.82 17.76
N ASP A 139 13.95 -4.00 18.06
CA ASP A 139 14.69 -5.25 18.18
C ASP A 139 14.85 -6.01 16.84
N LEU A 140 14.41 -5.42 15.73
CA LEU A 140 14.49 -6.03 14.39
C LEU A 140 15.37 -5.19 13.47
N ARG A 141 16.15 -5.90 12.63
CA ARG A 141 16.86 -5.32 11.50
C ARG A 141 16.28 -5.85 10.20
N VAL A 142 16.14 -4.99 9.22
CA VAL A 142 15.83 -5.40 7.86
C VAL A 142 17.16 -5.60 7.13
N LEU A 143 17.34 -6.79 6.57
CA LEU A 143 18.47 -7.12 5.69
C LEU A 143 17.90 -7.43 4.32
N ALA A 144 18.53 -6.95 3.26
CA ALA A 144 18.13 -7.17 1.88
C ALA A 144 19.29 -7.73 1.07
N LEU A 145 18.98 -8.59 0.13
CA LEU A 145 19.87 -9.09 -0.91
C LEU A 145 19.15 -8.91 -2.26
N ASP A 146 19.74 -8.10 -3.13
CA ASP A 146 19.24 -7.95 -4.49
C ASP A 146 19.55 -9.20 -5.30
N LEU A 147 18.53 -9.74 -5.95
CA LEU A 147 18.67 -10.92 -6.80
C LEU A 147 18.75 -10.48 -8.26
N PRO A 148 19.62 -11.10 -9.08
CA PRO A 148 19.64 -10.83 -10.50
C PRO A 148 18.29 -11.19 -11.14
N PRO A 149 17.89 -10.50 -12.23
CA PRO A 149 16.69 -10.90 -12.95
C PRO A 149 16.82 -12.36 -13.40
N ALA A 150 15.70 -13.08 -13.33
CA ALA A 150 15.68 -14.44 -13.85
C ALA A 150 16.02 -14.44 -15.33
N ASP A 151 16.94 -15.31 -15.75
CA ASP A 151 17.23 -15.54 -17.16
C ASP A 151 15.92 -15.96 -17.86
N LYS A 152 15.58 -15.21 -18.94
CA LYS A 152 14.38 -15.49 -19.74
C LYS A 152 14.66 -16.63 -20.72
#